data_c78309361617397a25d2eab453df5cf0
#
_entry.id   c78309361617397a25d2eab453df5cf0
#
_cell.length_a   1.000
_cell.length_b   1.000
_cell.length_c   1.000
_cell.angle_alpha   90.00
_cell.angle_beta   90.00
_cell.angle_gamma   90.00
#
_symmetry.space_group_name_H-M   'P 1'
#
loop_
_entity.id
_entity.type
_entity.pdbx_description
1 polymer ?
#
loop_
_entity_poly.entity_id
_entity_poly.type
_entity_poly.pdbx_seq_one_letter_code
_entity_poly.pdbx_strand_id
1 'polypeptide(L)'
;MNYRDITKEESYYPGTLATSTSATFNDPKAVSAHYLATKVFDFYKDKYKRNSFDNKGQKVVSVVHAWDSEETNDPKNWQNALSANNGSMLVYGDPIVKAYDVAGHEFTHAVTSSESNLEYYGESGAINEALSDIMGTSIEKYVNNGNFNWTMGEQTGSVFRDMENPASVPSSLGVPYPDDYSEFNDFNGWDQGGVHFNSSIINKVAYLIAKGGTHNGVTVKGIGEDKMFDIFYYANTDELNMTSNFKELKSACIRVATNKYGANTAEVQAVQKAFDAAKIK
;
A
#
# COMPACT_ATOMS: atom_id res chain seq x y z
N MET A 1 27.66 -11.11 5.20
CA MET A 1 26.42 -10.33 5.38
C MET A 1 25.99 -10.53 6.82
N ASN A 2 25.74 -9.44 7.54
CA ASN A 2 25.20 -9.52 8.89
C ASN A 2 23.71 -9.16 8.81
N TYR A 3 22.86 -10.16 9.01
CA TYR A 3 21.43 -9.96 9.11
C TYR A 3 21.08 -9.30 10.44
N ARG A 4 20.06 -8.42 10.43
CA ARG A 4 19.51 -7.75 11.60
C ARG A 4 18.18 -8.33 11.99
N ASP A 5 18.13 -8.86 13.20
CA ASP A 5 16.89 -9.31 13.83
C ASP A 5 16.13 -8.09 14.40
N ILE A 6 14.98 -7.78 13.84
CA ILE A 6 14.17 -6.61 14.22
C ILE A 6 13.45 -6.80 15.56
N THR A 7 13.41 -8.03 16.10
CA THR A 7 12.79 -8.32 17.40
C THR A 7 13.74 -8.05 18.57
N LYS A 8 15.03 -7.81 18.31
CA LYS A 8 16.03 -7.56 19.35
C LYS A 8 16.20 -6.07 19.59
N GLU A 9 16.15 -5.64 20.85
CA GLU A 9 16.35 -4.24 21.25
C GLU A 9 17.71 -3.68 20.79
N GLU A 10 18.75 -4.53 20.66
CA GLU A 10 20.07 -4.15 20.19
C GLU A 10 20.15 -3.89 18.68
N SER A 11 19.11 -4.23 17.93
CA SER A 11 19.08 -4.11 16.47
C SER A 11 18.44 -2.80 15.97
N TYR A 12 18.55 -1.73 16.77
CA TYR A 12 18.00 -0.43 16.39
C TYR A 12 18.49 0.06 15.03
N TYR A 13 17.52 0.52 14.26
CA TYR A 13 17.72 1.19 12.99
C TYR A 13 18.48 2.53 13.14
N PRO A 14 19.18 2.97 12.12
CA PRO A 14 19.23 2.42 10.75
C PRO A 14 20.34 1.40 10.49
N GLY A 15 21.11 1.01 11.48
CA GLY A 15 22.26 0.11 11.28
C GLY A 15 23.51 0.84 10.73
N THR A 16 24.40 0.08 10.06
CA THR A 16 25.62 0.61 9.47
C THR A 16 25.34 1.21 8.10
N LEU A 17 25.75 2.45 7.87
CA LEU A 17 25.61 3.10 6.57
C LEU A 17 26.41 2.33 5.50
N ALA A 18 25.73 1.96 4.41
CA ALA A 18 26.40 1.41 3.24
C ALA A 18 27.23 2.52 2.57
N THR A 19 28.53 2.34 2.48
CA THR A 19 29.47 3.28 1.87
C THR A 19 30.33 2.59 0.83
N SER A 20 30.81 3.36 -0.16
CA SER A 20 31.79 2.90 -1.13
C SER A 20 32.83 3.99 -1.36
N THR A 21 34.08 3.59 -1.59
CA THR A 21 35.15 4.48 -2.02
C THR A 21 35.21 4.63 -3.55
N SER A 22 34.31 3.97 -4.28
CA SER A 22 34.17 4.04 -5.71
C SER A 22 32.70 4.27 -6.09
N ALA A 23 32.42 4.39 -7.39
CA ALA A 23 31.05 4.46 -7.91
C ALA A 23 30.28 3.13 -7.84
N THR A 24 30.90 2.06 -7.34
CA THR A 24 30.31 0.71 -7.28
C THR A 24 30.06 0.32 -5.83
N PHE A 25 28.81 -0.08 -5.55
CA PHE A 25 28.46 -0.73 -4.29
C PHE A 25 28.41 -2.25 -4.49
N ASN A 26 28.99 -2.99 -3.55
CA ASN A 26 29.12 -4.44 -3.65
C ASN A 26 27.92 -5.22 -3.06
N ASP A 27 27.02 -4.53 -2.39
CA ASP A 27 25.82 -5.13 -1.81
C ASP A 27 24.64 -4.95 -2.76
N PRO A 28 24.19 -6.00 -3.46
CA PRO A 28 23.09 -5.89 -4.43
C PRO A 28 21.75 -5.55 -3.77
N LYS A 29 21.54 -5.89 -2.49
CA LYS A 29 20.31 -5.56 -1.77
C LYS A 29 20.26 -4.06 -1.43
N ALA A 30 21.38 -3.50 -0.98
CA ALA A 30 21.48 -2.06 -0.76
C ALA A 30 21.29 -1.26 -2.06
N VAL A 31 21.85 -1.75 -3.17
CA VAL A 31 21.66 -1.14 -4.50
C VAL A 31 20.19 -1.21 -4.93
N SER A 32 19.55 -2.37 -4.79
CA SER A 32 18.13 -2.54 -5.10
C SER A 32 17.25 -1.62 -4.26
N ALA A 33 17.44 -1.58 -2.95
CA ALA A 33 16.66 -0.73 -2.04
C ALA A 33 16.79 0.76 -2.39
N HIS A 34 18.01 1.21 -2.71
CA HIS A 34 18.24 2.59 -3.15
C HIS A 34 17.55 2.89 -4.49
N TYR A 35 17.62 1.95 -5.43
CA TYR A 35 16.93 2.08 -6.72
C TYR A 35 15.41 2.16 -6.54
N LEU A 36 14.82 1.27 -5.74
CA LEU A 36 13.39 1.27 -5.43
C LEU A 36 12.96 2.60 -4.79
N ALA A 37 13.67 3.06 -3.75
CA ALA A 37 13.38 4.33 -3.10
C ALA A 37 13.45 5.52 -4.06
N THR A 38 14.42 5.53 -4.99
CA THR A 38 14.53 6.55 -6.03
C THR A 38 13.33 6.52 -6.96
N LYS A 39 12.90 5.35 -7.42
CA LYS A 39 11.73 5.21 -8.31
C LYS A 39 10.43 5.64 -7.65
N VAL A 40 10.24 5.28 -6.39
CA VAL A 40 9.08 5.70 -5.61
C VAL A 40 9.08 7.21 -5.41
N PHE A 41 10.23 7.79 -5.07
CA PHE A 41 10.38 9.25 -4.95
C PHE A 41 10.06 9.97 -6.27
N ASP A 42 10.62 9.50 -7.38
CA ASP A 42 10.39 10.06 -8.73
C ASP A 42 8.90 10.01 -9.07
N PHE A 43 8.22 8.90 -8.81
CA PHE A 43 6.78 8.76 -9.02
C PHE A 43 5.98 9.86 -8.30
N TYR A 44 6.17 10.01 -6.99
CA TYR A 44 5.44 11.01 -6.22
C TYR A 44 5.77 12.43 -6.66
N LYS A 45 7.03 12.70 -6.98
CA LYS A 45 7.47 13.99 -7.50
C LYS A 45 6.88 14.30 -8.88
N ASP A 46 6.92 13.35 -9.81
CA ASP A 46 6.48 13.56 -11.18
C ASP A 46 4.96 13.67 -11.28
N LYS A 47 4.25 12.74 -10.65
CA LYS A 47 2.79 12.63 -10.75
C LYS A 47 2.07 13.64 -9.86
N TYR A 48 2.50 13.80 -8.62
CA TYR A 48 1.81 14.60 -7.60
C TYR A 48 2.57 15.87 -7.17
N LYS A 49 3.74 16.14 -7.75
CA LYS A 49 4.63 17.25 -7.35
C LYS A 49 5.03 17.22 -5.89
N ARG A 50 4.98 16.03 -5.30
CA ARG A 50 5.28 15.80 -3.89
C ARG A 50 6.80 15.68 -3.67
N ASN A 51 7.32 16.38 -2.68
CA ASN A 51 8.73 16.35 -2.30
C ASN A 51 8.92 15.42 -1.08
N SER A 52 9.23 14.15 -1.32
CA SER A 52 9.32 13.08 -0.32
C SER A 52 7.96 12.76 0.35
N PHE A 53 7.95 11.86 1.34
CA PHE A 53 6.72 11.42 2.00
C PHE A 53 6.02 12.52 2.80
N ASP A 54 6.77 13.49 3.32
CA ASP A 54 6.27 14.61 4.13
C ASP A 54 6.01 15.89 3.32
N ASN A 55 6.21 15.83 2.00
CA ASN A 55 6.15 16.99 1.10
C ASN A 55 7.11 18.15 1.46
N LYS A 56 8.12 17.89 2.30
CA LYS A 56 9.12 18.87 2.77
C LYS A 56 10.56 18.45 2.45
N GLY A 57 10.74 17.28 1.84
CA GLY A 57 12.05 16.77 1.44
C GLY A 57 12.77 16.01 2.54
N GLN A 58 12.04 15.44 3.50
CA GLN A 58 12.64 14.60 4.53
C GLN A 58 13.34 13.40 3.91
N LYS A 59 14.52 13.08 4.44
CA LYS A 59 15.33 11.95 4.00
C LYS A 59 14.64 10.62 4.30
N VAL A 60 14.64 9.75 3.31
CA VAL A 60 14.24 8.34 3.46
C VAL A 60 15.47 7.47 3.65
N VAL A 61 15.42 6.57 4.60
CA VAL A 61 16.47 5.58 4.87
C VAL A 61 15.94 4.21 4.52
N SER A 62 16.61 3.50 3.63
CA SER A 62 16.31 2.08 3.35
C SER A 62 17.23 1.18 4.16
N VAL A 63 16.67 0.23 4.87
CA VAL A 63 17.37 -0.79 5.65
C VAL A 63 17.19 -2.13 4.97
N VAL A 64 18.27 -2.85 4.74
CA VAL A 64 18.26 -4.19 4.11
C VAL A 64 18.85 -5.21 5.06
N HIS A 65 18.72 -6.50 4.73
CA HIS A 65 19.13 -7.62 5.56
C HIS A 65 18.43 -7.64 6.92
N ALA A 66 17.23 -7.10 6.97
CA ALA A 66 16.37 -7.22 8.13
C ALA A 66 15.66 -8.58 8.15
N TRP A 67 15.32 -9.05 9.32
CA TRP A 67 14.49 -10.23 9.50
C TRP A 67 13.83 -10.23 10.87
N ASP A 68 12.76 -11.00 10.99
CA ASP A 68 12.03 -11.21 12.23
C ASP A 68 12.25 -12.67 12.68
N SER A 69 12.89 -12.85 13.86
CA SER A 69 13.17 -14.17 14.40
C SER A 69 11.92 -14.88 14.94
N GLU A 70 10.82 -14.18 15.10
CA GLU A 70 9.53 -14.76 15.49
C GLU A 70 8.76 -15.31 14.27
N GLU A 71 9.01 -14.74 13.08
CA GLU A 71 8.38 -15.20 11.84
C GLU A 71 9.17 -16.31 11.14
N THR A 72 10.50 -16.30 11.22
CA THR A 72 11.35 -17.29 10.54
C THR A 72 12.63 -17.61 11.29
N ASN A 73 13.12 -18.84 11.15
CA ASN A 73 14.42 -19.26 11.68
C ASN A 73 15.60 -19.01 10.71
N ASP A 74 15.32 -18.61 9.47
CA ASP A 74 16.36 -18.28 8.47
C ASP A 74 16.22 -16.82 8.03
N PRO A 75 17.20 -15.95 8.40
CA PRO A 75 17.15 -14.53 8.02
C PRO A 75 17.00 -14.27 6.51
N LYS A 76 17.45 -15.20 5.67
CA LYS A 76 17.37 -15.07 4.21
C LYS A 76 15.97 -15.25 3.66
N ASN A 77 15.07 -15.83 4.46
CA ASN A 77 13.74 -16.22 4.06
C ASN A 77 12.64 -15.30 4.65
N TRP A 78 13.03 -14.25 5.38
CA TRP A 78 12.05 -13.27 5.85
C TRP A 78 11.47 -12.49 4.67
N GLN A 79 10.25 -12.86 4.30
CA GLN A 79 9.56 -12.34 3.13
C GLN A 79 8.58 -11.25 3.55
N ASN A 80 9.11 -10.19 4.18
CA ASN A 80 8.33 -9.07 4.67
C ASN A 80 9.10 -7.76 4.52
N ALA A 81 8.37 -6.64 4.61
CA ALA A 81 8.88 -5.28 4.69
C ALA A 81 8.05 -4.50 5.69
N LEU A 82 8.54 -3.36 6.13
CA LEU A 82 7.77 -2.46 6.98
C LEU A 82 8.25 -1.01 6.86
N SER A 83 7.32 -0.08 7.09
CA SER A 83 7.59 1.33 7.27
C SER A 83 7.77 1.63 8.75
N ALA A 84 8.91 2.18 9.14
CA ALA A 84 9.27 2.44 10.53
C ALA A 84 9.59 3.91 10.77
N ASN A 85 9.63 4.29 12.05
CA ASN A 85 10.01 5.62 12.50
C ASN A 85 9.21 6.74 11.80
N ASN A 86 7.87 6.62 11.85
CA ASN A 86 6.94 7.53 11.18
C ASN A 86 7.24 7.70 9.68
N GLY A 87 7.61 6.61 9.01
CA GLY A 87 7.84 6.57 7.57
C GLY A 87 9.23 7.04 7.10
N SER A 88 10.11 7.50 8.00
CA SER A 88 11.46 7.88 7.60
C SER A 88 12.39 6.70 7.29
N MET A 89 11.96 5.48 7.64
CA MET A 89 12.72 4.25 7.36
C MET A 89 11.84 3.20 6.69
N LEU A 90 12.36 2.63 5.60
CA LEU A 90 11.79 1.49 4.89
C LEU A 90 12.70 0.29 5.14
N VAL A 91 12.16 -0.76 5.74
CA VAL A 91 12.91 -1.93 6.21
C VAL A 91 12.52 -3.14 5.39
N TYR A 92 13.50 -3.87 4.86
CA TYR A 92 13.28 -4.94 3.93
C TYR A 92 14.00 -6.23 4.32
N GLY A 93 13.28 -7.34 4.24
CA GLY A 93 13.87 -8.66 4.09
C GLY A 93 14.47 -8.84 2.69
N ASP A 94 15.46 -9.68 2.58
CA ASP A 94 16.19 -9.89 1.32
C ASP A 94 15.33 -10.37 0.13
N PRO A 95 14.31 -11.22 0.30
CA PRO A 95 13.43 -11.63 -0.79
C PRO A 95 12.58 -10.50 -1.37
N ILE A 96 12.21 -9.52 -0.52
CA ILE A 96 11.26 -8.45 -0.85
C ILE A 96 11.90 -7.31 -1.65
N VAL A 97 13.19 -7.03 -1.45
CA VAL A 97 13.87 -5.83 -1.95
C VAL A 97 14.08 -5.83 -3.49
N LYS A 98 13.08 -6.27 -4.22
CA LYS A 98 13.01 -6.25 -5.70
C LYS A 98 11.60 -5.91 -6.20
N ALA A 99 10.61 -5.82 -5.31
CA ALA A 99 9.21 -5.61 -5.63
C ALA A 99 8.88 -4.11 -5.59
N TYR A 100 8.46 -3.55 -6.73
CA TYR A 100 8.13 -2.12 -6.85
C TYR A 100 6.87 -1.76 -6.07
N ASP A 101 5.85 -2.60 -6.17
CA ASP A 101 4.58 -2.47 -5.49
C ASP A 101 4.76 -2.48 -3.97
N VAL A 102 5.57 -3.41 -3.43
CA VAL A 102 5.88 -3.48 -1.99
C VAL A 102 6.66 -2.25 -1.54
N ALA A 103 7.68 -1.82 -2.29
CA ALA A 103 8.42 -0.60 -1.94
C ALA A 103 7.53 0.64 -1.98
N GLY A 104 6.60 0.70 -2.93
CA GLY A 104 5.58 1.73 -3.03
C GLY A 104 4.58 1.69 -1.88
N HIS A 105 4.16 0.50 -1.47
CA HIS A 105 3.30 0.25 -0.33
C HIS A 105 3.91 0.82 0.96
N GLU A 106 5.14 0.44 1.27
CA GLU A 106 5.82 0.92 2.48
C GLU A 106 6.04 2.44 2.49
N PHE A 107 6.41 3.01 1.34
CA PHE A 107 6.53 4.46 1.24
C PHE A 107 5.18 5.17 1.39
N THR A 108 4.10 4.56 0.95
CA THR A 108 2.75 5.15 1.07
C THR A 108 2.29 5.19 2.52
N HIS A 109 2.66 4.24 3.36
CA HIS A 109 2.46 4.36 4.82
C HIS A 109 3.08 5.64 5.38
N ALA A 110 4.28 6.01 4.90
CA ALA A 110 4.92 7.27 5.29
C ALA A 110 4.13 8.50 4.81
N VAL A 111 3.60 8.46 3.59
CA VAL A 111 2.72 9.53 3.08
C VAL A 111 1.47 9.63 3.95
N THR A 112 0.80 8.52 4.21
CA THR A 112 -0.39 8.47 5.07
C THR A 112 -0.12 9.02 6.46
N SER A 113 1.01 8.65 7.08
CA SER A 113 1.41 9.16 8.40
C SER A 113 1.65 10.69 8.41
N SER A 114 2.07 11.26 7.28
CA SER A 114 2.33 12.71 7.17
C SER A 114 1.09 13.54 6.79
N GLU A 115 0.03 12.91 6.32
CA GLU A 115 -1.20 13.54 5.82
C GLU A 115 -2.41 13.17 6.69
N SER A 116 -3.20 12.20 6.29
CA SER A 116 -4.39 11.78 7.04
C SER A 116 -4.07 11.22 8.43
N ASN A 117 -2.88 10.66 8.60
CA ASN A 117 -2.39 10.06 9.84
C ASN A 117 -3.36 9.01 10.41
N LEU A 118 -3.94 8.18 9.54
CA LEU A 118 -4.89 7.13 9.89
C LEU A 118 -4.35 6.24 11.00
N GLU A 119 -5.13 6.04 12.06
CA GLU A 119 -4.83 5.08 13.13
C GLU A 119 -4.67 3.69 12.53
N TYR A 120 -3.61 2.99 12.95
CA TYR A 120 -3.32 1.65 12.43
C TYR A 120 -4.08 0.58 13.22
N TYR A 121 -5.44 0.69 13.17
CA TYR A 121 -6.36 -0.24 13.83
C TYR A 121 -7.71 -0.27 13.12
N GLY A 122 -8.33 -1.46 13.02
CA GLY A 122 -9.69 -1.64 12.51
C GLY A 122 -9.88 -1.05 11.10
N GLU A 123 -10.99 -0.32 10.87
CA GLU A 123 -11.29 0.25 9.55
C GLU A 123 -10.26 1.30 9.11
N SER A 124 -9.81 2.18 9.99
CA SER A 124 -8.79 3.20 9.64
C SER A 124 -7.46 2.55 9.25
N GLY A 125 -7.05 1.50 9.95
CA GLY A 125 -5.87 0.71 9.60
C GLY A 125 -6.05 -0.05 8.27
N ALA A 126 -7.22 -0.62 8.03
CA ALA A 126 -7.53 -1.29 6.77
C ALA A 126 -7.56 -0.30 5.58
N ILE A 127 -7.99 0.96 5.78
CA ILE A 127 -7.86 2.03 4.79
C ILE A 127 -6.38 2.35 4.53
N ASN A 128 -5.57 2.47 5.57
CA ASN A 128 -4.13 2.73 5.46
C ASN A 128 -3.44 1.66 4.62
N GLU A 129 -3.73 0.38 4.88
CA GLU A 129 -3.25 -0.75 4.10
C GLU A 129 -3.70 -0.71 2.64
N ALA A 130 -5.00 -0.48 2.41
CA ALA A 130 -5.54 -0.42 1.05
C ALA A 130 -4.97 0.75 0.23
N LEU A 131 -4.81 1.92 0.84
CA LEU A 131 -4.15 3.06 0.19
C LEU A 131 -2.71 2.73 -0.20
N SER A 132 -2.01 1.98 0.65
CA SER A 132 -0.65 1.53 0.40
C SER A 132 -0.60 0.54 -0.77
N ASP A 133 -1.52 -0.42 -0.85
CA ASP A 133 -1.64 -1.35 -1.97
C ASP A 133 -1.99 -0.63 -3.29
N ILE A 134 -2.98 0.27 -3.25
CA ILE A 134 -3.42 1.04 -4.42
C ILE A 134 -2.26 1.89 -4.98
N MET A 135 -1.53 2.57 -4.13
CA MET A 135 -0.41 3.40 -4.57
C MET A 135 0.80 2.56 -4.95
N GLY A 136 1.04 1.41 -4.30
CA GLY A 136 2.03 0.42 -4.70
C GLY A 136 1.81 -0.05 -6.14
N THR A 137 0.58 -0.43 -6.49
CA THR A 137 0.17 -0.79 -7.85
C THR A 137 0.37 0.37 -8.84
N SER A 138 0.07 1.61 -8.43
CA SER A 138 0.31 2.80 -9.27
C SER A 138 1.80 3.03 -9.55
N ILE A 139 2.65 2.77 -8.56
CA ILE A 139 4.11 2.88 -8.68
C ILE A 139 4.66 1.79 -9.59
N GLU A 140 4.18 0.56 -9.46
CA GLU A 140 4.54 -0.50 -10.38
C GLU A 140 4.21 -0.12 -11.83
N LYS A 141 2.99 0.36 -12.09
CA LYS A 141 2.57 0.88 -13.41
C LYS A 141 3.52 1.96 -13.92
N TYR A 142 3.91 2.90 -13.08
CA TYR A 142 4.84 3.99 -13.45
C TYR A 142 6.23 3.46 -13.83
N VAL A 143 6.80 2.58 -13.01
CA VAL A 143 8.16 2.06 -13.22
C VAL A 143 8.23 1.16 -14.44
N ASN A 144 7.19 0.38 -14.70
CA ASN A 144 7.10 -0.58 -15.80
C ASN A 144 6.48 0.01 -17.09
N ASN A 145 6.47 1.35 -17.25
CA ASN A 145 5.97 2.04 -18.43
C ASN A 145 4.54 1.65 -18.82
N GLY A 146 3.68 1.54 -17.83
CA GLY A 146 2.26 1.22 -18.01
C GLY A 146 1.89 -0.24 -17.83
N ASN A 147 2.86 -1.15 -17.74
CA ASN A 147 2.60 -2.56 -17.46
C ASN A 147 2.51 -2.78 -15.95
N PHE A 148 1.46 -3.41 -15.51
CA PHE A 148 1.21 -3.78 -14.11
C PHE A 148 0.12 -4.84 -14.05
N ASN A 149 -0.11 -5.38 -12.88
CA ASN A 149 -1.24 -6.26 -12.60
C ASN A 149 -1.98 -5.80 -11.33
N TRP A 150 -2.96 -6.58 -10.87
CA TRP A 150 -3.77 -6.24 -9.70
C TRP A 150 -3.39 -7.07 -8.46
N THR A 151 -2.23 -7.71 -8.50
CA THR A 151 -1.68 -8.47 -7.38
C THR A 151 -0.57 -7.69 -6.68
N MET A 152 -0.31 -8.02 -5.43
CA MET A 152 0.76 -7.46 -4.62
C MET A 152 1.83 -8.53 -4.35
N GLY A 153 3.08 -8.19 -4.59
CA GLY A 153 4.24 -8.99 -4.19
C GLY A 153 4.69 -10.06 -5.18
N GLU A 154 4.05 -10.24 -6.35
CA GLU A 154 4.38 -11.32 -7.29
C GLU A 154 5.83 -11.33 -7.75
N GLN A 155 6.49 -10.17 -7.77
CA GLN A 155 7.93 -10.07 -8.10
C GLN A 155 8.82 -10.79 -7.08
N THR A 156 8.31 -11.08 -5.89
CA THR A 156 9.01 -11.86 -4.86
C THR A 156 8.93 -13.36 -5.12
N GLY A 157 8.00 -13.79 -5.97
CA GLY A 157 7.64 -15.18 -6.23
C GLY A 157 6.41 -15.64 -5.45
N SER A 158 5.77 -14.73 -4.68
CA SER A 158 4.55 -14.99 -3.92
C SER A 158 3.58 -13.85 -4.11
N VAL A 159 2.31 -14.15 -4.27
CA VAL A 159 1.24 -13.15 -4.28
C VAL A 159 0.69 -13.03 -2.86
N PHE A 160 0.69 -11.82 -2.32
CA PHE A 160 0.21 -11.54 -0.96
C PHE A 160 -1.26 -11.16 -0.94
N ARG A 161 -1.69 -10.36 -1.91
CA ARG A 161 -3.10 -9.92 -2.09
C ARG A 161 -3.41 -9.80 -3.58
N ASP A 162 -4.69 -9.94 -3.91
CA ASP A 162 -5.23 -9.75 -5.26
C ASP A 162 -6.42 -8.78 -5.16
N MET A 163 -6.30 -7.61 -5.79
CA MET A 163 -7.32 -6.56 -5.73
C MET A 163 -8.53 -6.89 -6.64
N GLU A 164 -8.31 -7.68 -7.70
CA GLU A 164 -9.38 -8.12 -8.60
C GLU A 164 -10.22 -9.21 -7.97
N ASN A 165 -9.55 -10.22 -7.41
CA ASN A 165 -10.19 -11.39 -6.81
C ASN A 165 -9.54 -11.74 -5.46
N PRO A 166 -9.87 -11.01 -4.39
CA PRO A 166 -9.24 -11.21 -3.08
C PRO A 166 -9.24 -12.67 -2.61
N ALA A 167 -10.32 -13.38 -2.84
CA ALA A 167 -10.46 -14.78 -2.43
C ALA A 167 -9.54 -15.76 -3.20
N SER A 168 -8.88 -15.33 -4.29
CA SER A 168 -7.93 -16.16 -5.04
C SER A 168 -6.65 -16.44 -4.29
N VAL A 169 -6.28 -15.57 -3.34
CA VAL A 169 -5.08 -15.71 -2.53
C VAL A 169 -5.39 -16.41 -1.22
N PRO A 170 -4.69 -17.51 -0.89
CA PRO A 170 -4.86 -18.19 0.39
C PRO A 170 -4.47 -17.29 1.55
N SER A 171 -5.37 -17.05 2.50
CA SER A 171 -5.03 -16.37 3.73
C SER A 171 -4.42 -17.32 4.76
N SER A 172 -3.57 -16.81 5.63
CA SER A 172 -3.01 -17.56 6.77
C SER A 172 -4.09 -17.98 7.80
N LEU A 173 -5.27 -17.37 7.72
CA LEU A 173 -6.39 -17.63 8.62
C LEU A 173 -7.28 -18.78 8.16
N GLY A 174 -7.05 -19.34 6.96
CA GLY A 174 -7.87 -20.41 6.39
C GLY A 174 -9.27 -19.97 5.96
N VAL A 175 -9.55 -18.66 5.92
CA VAL A 175 -10.76 -18.07 5.36
C VAL A 175 -10.40 -17.18 4.18
N PRO A 176 -11.25 -17.06 3.14
CA PRO A 176 -10.98 -16.19 2.00
C PRO A 176 -10.81 -14.72 2.43
N TYR A 177 -9.96 -13.98 1.73
CA TYR A 177 -9.93 -12.52 1.89
C TYR A 177 -11.27 -11.91 1.48
N PRO A 178 -11.79 -10.93 2.25
CA PRO A 178 -13.10 -10.34 2.00
C PRO A 178 -13.11 -9.44 0.77
N ASP A 179 -14.24 -9.38 0.08
CA ASP A 179 -14.46 -8.46 -1.03
C ASP A 179 -15.68 -7.54 -0.84
N ASP A 180 -16.35 -7.64 0.32
CA ASP A 180 -17.40 -6.73 0.75
C ASP A 180 -17.47 -6.57 2.28
N TYR A 181 -18.13 -5.51 2.73
CA TYR A 181 -18.18 -5.12 4.15
C TYR A 181 -18.92 -6.12 5.05
N SER A 182 -19.80 -6.96 4.51
CA SER A 182 -20.48 -7.97 5.32
C SER A 182 -19.54 -9.09 5.80
N GLU A 183 -18.35 -9.16 5.25
CA GLU A 183 -17.28 -10.10 5.61
C GLU A 183 -16.20 -9.48 6.50
N PHE A 184 -16.33 -8.18 6.85
CA PHE A 184 -15.41 -7.50 7.77
C PHE A 184 -15.30 -8.24 9.08
N ASN A 185 -14.06 -8.43 9.56
CA ASN A 185 -13.80 -9.14 10.80
C ASN A 185 -12.63 -8.48 11.55
N ASP A 186 -12.84 -8.15 12.82
CA ASP A 186 -11.80 -7.57 13.67
C ASP A 186 -10.91 -8.60 14.36
N PHE A 187 -11.23 -9.89 14.20
CA PHE A 187 -10.45 -11.02 14.75
C PHE A 187 -10.11 -10.87 16.24
N ASN A 188 -10.97 -10.25 17.04
CA ASN A 188 -10.72 -9.92 18.44
C ASN A 188 -9.41 -9.14 18.67
N GLY A 189 -9.10 -8.22 17.75
CA GLY A 189 -7.92 -7.37 17.80
C GLY A 189 -6.64 -7.97 17.21
N TRP A 190 -6.67 -9.23 16.73
CA TRP A 190 -5.53 -9.78 16.01
C TRP A 190 -5.26 -8.96 14.73
N ASP A 191 -3.97 -8.80 14.37
CA ASP A 191 -3.57 -7.95 13.23
C ASP A 191 -4.16 -6.53 13.33
N GLN A 192 -4.08 -5.93 14.52
CA GLN A 192 -4.66 -4.61 14.82
C GLN A 192 -6.12 -4.46 14.37
N GLY A 193 -6.93 -5.51 14.56
CA GLY A 193 -8.31 -5.58 14.08
C GLY A 193 -8.45 -6.00 12.63
N GLY A 194 -7.50 -6.83 12.14
CA GLY A 194 -7.51 -7.42 10.82
C GLY A 194 -7.20 -6.43 9.69
N VAL A 195 -6.28 -5.50 9.90
CA VAL A 195 -6.01 -4.42 8.93
C VAL A 195 -5.57 -4.95 7.57
N HIS A 196 -4.67 -5.95 7.54
CA HIS A 196 -4.20 -6.56 6.29
C HIS A 196 -5.26 -7.45 5.63
N PHE A 197 -6.18 -8.00 6.40
CA PHE A 197 -7.27 -8.82 5.91
C PHE A 197 -8.38 -7.95 5.31
N ASN A 198 -8.87 -6.98 6.07
CA ASN A 198 -10.00 -6.12 5.71
C ASN A 198 -9.66 -5.06 4.63
N SER A 199 -8.37 -4.76 4.40
CA SER A 199 -7.91 -3.90 3.30
C SER A 199 -8.39 -4.38 1.94
N SER A 200 -8.58 -5.70 1.78
CA SER A 200 -9.04 -6.33 0.55
C SER A 200 -10.42 -5.84 0.11
N ILE A 201 -11.28 -5.43 1.03
CA ILE A 201 -12.60 -4.84 0.74
C ILE A 201 -12.42 -3.54 -0.07
N ILE A 202 -11.50 -2.68 0.36
CA ILE A 202 -11.21 -1.40 -0.32
C ILE A 202 -10.40 -1.62 -1.59
N ASN A 203 -9.50 -2.61 -1.61
CA ASN A 203 -8.81 -3.04 -2.82
C ASN A 203 -9.80 -3.45 -3.92
N LYS A 204 -10.83 -4.22 -3.55
CA LYS A 204 -11.92 -4.58 -4.48
C LYS A 204 -12.69 -3.35 -4.99
N VAL A 205 -12.97 -2.38 -4.12
CA VAL A 205 -13.59 -1.10 -4.51
C VAL A 205 -12.72 -0.38 -5.54
N ALA A 206 -11.42 -0.27 -5.30
CA ALA A 206 -10.48 0.39 -6.21
C ALA A 206 -10.45 -0.30 -7.59
N TYR A 207 -10.36 -1.62 -7.61
CA TYR A 207 -10.45 -2.40 -8.86
C TYR A 207 -11.74 -2.10 -9.62
N LEU A 208 -12.90 -2.13 -8.94
CA LEU A 208 -14.20 -1.84 -9.57
C LEU A 208 -14.29 -0.40 -10.11
N ILE A 209 -13.74 0.59 -9.40
CA ILE A 209 -13.67 1.98 -9.91
C ILE A 209 -12.83 2.04 -11.19
N ALA A 210 -11.68 1.36 -11.22
CA ALA A 210 -10.77 1.40 -12.36
C ALA A 210 -11.30 0.63 -13.57
N LYS A 211 -11.68 -0.63 -13.38
CA LYS A 211 -11.99 -1.59 -14.45
C LYS A 211 -13.49 -1.76 -14.70
N GLY A 212 -14.31 -1.48 -13.69
CA GLY A 212 -15.73 -1.80 -13.73
C GLY A 212 -15.99 -3.28 -13.46
N GLY A 213 -17.24 -3.67 -13.65
CA GLY A 213 -17.71 -5.04 -13.44
C GLY A 213 -19.02 -5.09 -12.67
N THR A 214 -19.52 -6.29 -12.44
CA THR A 214 -20.71 -6.51 -11.60
C THR A 214 -20.31 -7.27 -10.35
N HIS A 215 -20.59 -6.68 -9.20
CA HIS A 215 -20.29 -7.26 -7.90
C HIS A 215 -21.50 -7.07 -6.96
N ASN A 216 -21.90 -8.12 -6.24
CA ASN A 216 -23.09 -8.11 -5.37
C ASN A 216 -24.35 -7.50 -6.02
N GLY A 217 -24.57 -7.77 -7.33
CA GLY A 217 -25.71 -7.27 -8.08
C GLY A 217 -25.63 -5.78 -8.51
N VAL A 218 -24.54 -5.08 -8.20
CA VAL A 218 -24.31 -3.70 -8.62
C VAL A 218 -23.33 -3.68 -9.78
N THR A 219 -23.73 -3.05 -10.90
CA THR A 219 -22.85 -2.88 -12.08
C THR A 219 -22.16 -1.53 -12.03
N VAL A 220 -20.83 -1.56 -12.03
CA VAL A 220 -19.94 -0.40 -12.06
C VAL A 220 -19.37 -0.24 -13.46
N LYS A 221 -19.39 0.99 -13.98
CA LYS A 221 -18.69 1.34 -15.22
C LYS A 221 -17.30 1.88 -14.83
N GLY A 222 -16.25 1.19 -15.21
CA GLY A 222 -14.87 1.62 -14.93
C GLY A 222 -14.53 2.98 -15.56
N ILE A 223 -13.67 3.72 -14.88
CA ILE A 223 -13.23 5.07 -15.29
C ILE A 223 -11.73 5.13 -15.62
N GLY A 224 -11.04 4.00 -15.57
CA GLY A 224 -9.61 3.87 -15.80
C GLY A 224 -8.78 4.04 -14.52
N GLU A 225 -7.61 3.43 -14.55
CA GLU A 225 -6.73 3.30 -13.39
C GLU A 225 -6.21 4.66 -12.90
N ASP A 226 -5.79 5.54 -13.81
CA ASP A 226 -5.17 6.81 -13.44
C ASP A 226 -6.14 7.73 -12.67
N LYS A 227 -7.42 7.73 -13.05
CA LYS A 227 -8.44 8.47 -12.30
C LYS A 227 -8.73 7.87 -10.95
N MET A 228 -8.74 6.54 -10.86
CA MET A 228 -8.92 5.82 -9.60
C MET A 228 -7.75 6.11 -8.65
N PHE A 229 -6.49 5.99 -9.10
CA PHE A 229 -5.32 6.33 -8.29
C PHE A 229 -5.36 7.77 -7.78
N ASP A 230 -5.72 8.72 -8.63
CA ASP A 230 -5.85 10.12 -8.23
C ASP A 230 -6.92 10.32 -7.15
N ILE A 231 -8.06 9.65 -7.29
CA ILE A 231 -9.16 9.77 -6.30
C ILE A 231 -8.69 9.30 -4.93
N PHE A 232 -8.05 8.14 -4.84
CA PHE A 232 -7.57 7.62 -3.55
C PHE A 232 -6.40 8.44 -2.99
N TYR A 233 -5.46 8.90 -3.84
CA TYR A 233 -4.39 9.77 -3.40
C TYR A 233 -4.92 11.05 -2.75
N TYR A 234 -5.80 11.79 -3.43
CA TYR A 234 -6.35 13.02 -2.89
C TYR A 234 -7.35 12.79 -1.75
N ALA A 235 -8.01 11.63 -1.68
CA ALA A 235 -8.77 11.27 -0.50
C ALA A 235 -7.84 11.16 0.73
N ASN A 236 -6.68 10.53 0.59
CA ASN A 236 -5.69 10.42 1.65
C ASN A 236 -5.11 11.78 2.07
N THR A 237 -4.72 12.61 1.09
CA THR A 237 -3.97 13.86 1.38
C THR A 237 -4.86 15.04 1.78
N ASP A 238 -6.12 15.07 1.33
CA ASP A 238 -6.93 16.28 1.42
C ASP A 238 -8.23 16.09 2.24
N GLU A 239 -8.70 14.85 2.45
CA GLU A 239 -10.06 14.62 2.92
C GLU A 239 -10.17 13.72 4.16
N LEU A 240 -9.27 12.75 4.32
CA LEU A 240 -9.31 11.81 5.45
C LEU A 240 -8.63 12.39 6.68
N ASN A 241 -8.95 11.82 7.83
CA ASN A 241 -8.33 12.10 9.12
C ASN A 241 -8.03 10.80 9.87
N MET A 242 -7.43 10.94 11.03
CA MET A 242 -6.86 9.86 11.85
C MET A 242 -7.85 8.71 12.14
N THR A 243 -9.14 9.01 12.31
CA THR A 243 -10.16 8.02 12.69
C THR A 243 -11.14 7.69 11.57
N SER A 244 -10.84 8.07 10.33
CA SER A 244 -11.73 7.83 9.20
C SER A 244 -12.02 6.35 8.99
N ASN A 245 -13.30 6.01 8.83
CA ASN A 245 -13.81 4.69 8.56
C ASN A 245 -14.18 4.51 7.07
N PHE A 246 -14.65 3.33 6.67
CA PHE A 246 -14.97 3.03 5.26
C PHE A 246 -16.07 3.92 4.69
N LYS A 247 -17.06 4.31 5.48
CA LYS A 247 -18.12 5.24 5.06
C LYS A 247 -17.57 6.65 4.83
N GLU A 248 -16.64 7.09 5.66
CA GLU A 248 -15.97 8.37 5.49
C GLU A 248 -15.03 8.36 4.30
N LEU A 249 -14.33 7.25 4.03
CA LEU A 249 -13.55 7.06 2.80
C LEU A 249 -14.43 7.16 1.56
N LYS A 250 -15.60 6.50 1.53
CA LYS A 250 -16.58 6.64 0.44
C LYS A 250 -16.93 8.11 0.19
N SER A 251 -17.25 8.83 1.27
CA SER A 251 -17.61 10.24 1.20
C SER A 251 -16.45 11.10 0.70
N ALA A 252 -15.23 10.85 1.14
CA ALA A 252 -13.99 11.49 0.71
C ALA A 252 -13.74 11.27 -0.79
N CYS A 253 -13.79 10.02 -1.25
CA CYS A 253 -13.63 9.68 -2.67
C CYS A 253 -14.69 10.34 -3.56
N ILE A 254 -15.95 10.44 -3.10
CA ILE A 254 -17.03 11.16 -3.81
C ILE A 254 -16.72 12.66 -3.89
N ARG A 255 -16.26 13.30 -2.81
CA ARG A 255 -15.88 14.73 -2.82
C ARG A 255 -14.72 14.98 -3.79
N VAL A 256 -13.66 14.16 -3.71
CA VAL A 256 -12.54 14.26 -4.66
C VAL A 256 -12.99 14.11 -6.10
N ALA A 257 -13.78 13.08 -6.40
CA ALA A 257 -14.31 12.87 -7.76
C ALA A 257 -15.17 14.04 -8.23
N THR A 258 -16.01 14.58 -7.34
CA THR A 258 -16.84 15.75 -7.64
C THR A 258 -16.03 17.00 -7.93
N ASN A 259 -15.00 17.26 -7.12
CA ASN A 259 -14.15 18.44 -7.27
C ASN A 259 -13.28 18.36 -8.55
N LYS A 260 -12.79 17.17 -8.89
CA LYS A 260 -11.91 16.98 -10.07
C LYS A 260 -12.68 16.88 -11.40
N TYR A 261 -13.84 16.24 -11.39
CA TYR A 261 -14.53 15.85 -12.61
C TYR A 261 -15.95 16.48 -12.75
N GLY A 262 -16.47 17.08 -11.69
CA GLY A 262 -17.82 17.66 -11.65
C GLY A 262 -18.87 16.72 -11.05
N ALA A 263 -19.94 17.30 -10.53
CA ALA A 263 -21.07 16.55 -9.99
C ALA A 263 -21.82 15.78 -11.11
N ASN A 264 -22.39 14.63 -10.77
CA ASN A 264 -23.18 13.77 -11.67
C ASN A 264 -22.40 13.18 -12.87
N THR A 265 -21.08 13.15 -12.81
CA THR A 265 -20.23 12.56 -13.84
C THR A 265 -20.14 11.03 -13.72
N ALA A 266 -19.60 10.39 -14.75
CA ALA A 266 -19.33 8.94 -14.72
C ALA A 266 -18.36 8.56 -13.59
N GLU A 267 -17.42 9.44 -13.26
CA GLU A 267 -16.45 9.26 -12.20
C GLU A 267 -17.12 9.20 -10.83
N VAL A 268 -17.99 10.15 -10.53
CA VAL A 268 -18.75 10.17 -9.25
C VAL A 268 -19.67 8.95 -9.16
N GLN A 269 -20.33 8.57 -10.26
CA GLN A 269 -21.20 7.38 -10.29
C GLN A 269 -20.40 6.07 -10.10
N ALA A 270 -19.21 5.98 -10.70
CA ALA A 270 -18.35 4.81 -10.54
C ALA A 270 -17.91 4.63 -9.08
N VAL A 271 -17.50 5.73 -8.43
CA VAL A 271 -17.14 5.71 -7.00
C VAL A 271 -18.35 5.26 -6.15
N GLN A 272 -19.50 5.91 -6.27
CA GLN A 272 -20.68 5.56 -5.50
C GLN A 272 -21.05 4.08 -5.65
N LYS A 273 -21.14 3.61 -6.90
CA LYS A 273 -21.53 2.23 -7.19
C LYS A 273 -20.50 1.19 -6.73
N ALA A 274 -19.21 1.49 -6.79
CA ALA A 274 -18.19 0.56 -6.34
C ALA A 274 -18.26 0.34 -4.83
N PHE A 275 -18.42 1.41 -4.05
CA PHE A 275 -18.64 1.29 -2.60
C PHE A 275 -19.98 0.62 -2.27
N ASP A 276 -21.06 0.89 -3.05
CA ASP A 276 -22.34 0.19 -2.88
C ASP A 276 -22.21 -1.31 -3.18
N ALA A 277 -21.45 -1.66 -4.22
CA ALA A 277 -21.13 -3.06 -4.57
C ALA A 277 -20.38 -3.79 -3.44
N ALA A 278 -19.49 -3.10 -2.75
CA ALA A 278 -18.81 -3.61 -1.56
C ALA A 278 -19.66 -3.46 -0.26
N LYS A 279 -20.97 -3.17 -0.36
CA LYS A 279 -21.91 -3.02 0.77
C LYS A 279 -21.53 -1.95 1.80
N ILE A 280 -20.70 -0.98 1.45
CA ILE A 280 -20.33 0.17 2.30
C ILE A 280 -21.40 1.26 2.11
N LYS A 281 -22.18 1.53 3.18
CA LYS A 281 -23.37 2.40 3.17
C LYS A 281 -23.14 3.71 3.90
#